data_fd1ee27e93c2117702622df3fa5cc3fe
#
_entry.id   fd1ee27e93c2117702622df3fa5cc3fe
#
_cell.length_a   1.000
_cell.length_b   1.000
_cell.length_c   1.000
_cell.angle_alpha   90.00
_cell.angle_beta   90.00
_cell.angle_gamma   90.00
#
_symmetry.space_group_name_H-M   'P 1'
#
loop_
_entity.id
_entity.type
_entity.pdbx_description
1 polymer ?
#
loop_
_entity_poly.entity_id
_entity_poly.type
_entity_poly.pdbx_seq_one_letter_code
_entity_poly.pdbx_strand_id
1 'polypeptide(L)'
;MTNKTLQYLIYNRLYSASMYELLATQAPTNILQTQMKLYQEETLNNVSYLDRYYQELNTSSYHPIVKEPVNQGIFKKNILDVRV
;
A
#
# COMPACT_ATOMS: atom_id res chain seq x y z
N MET A 1 8.18 -2.52 -20.97
CA MET A 1 7.12 -1.96 -20.10
C MET A 1 6.93 -0.50 -20.45
N THR A 2 5.68 -0.06 -20.66
CA THR A 2 5.40 1.32 -21.02
C THR A 2 5.43 2.23 -19.79
N ASN A 3 5.59 3.54 -20.00
CA ASN A 3 5.52 4.52 -18.91
C ASN A 3 4.17 4.48 -18.19
N LYS A 4 3.07 4.30 -18.93
CA LYS A 4 1.75 4.18 -18.32
C LYS A 4 1.65 2.97 -17.41
N THR A 5 2.22 1.85 -17.83
CA THR A 5 2.24 0.63 -17.01
C THR A 5 3.03 0.84 -15.73
N LEU A 6 4.21 1.47 -15.82
CA LEU A 6 5.02 1.80 -14.65
C LEU A 6 4.31 2.75 -13.70
N GLN A 7 3.71 3.82 -14.24
CA GLN A 7 2.94 4.76 -13.44
C GLN A 7 1.78 4.09 -12.71
N TYR A 8 1.08 3.19 -13.41
CA TYR A 8 -0.02 2.42 -12.83
C TYR A 8 0.47 1.52 -11.68
N LEU A 9 1.60 0.83 -11.87
CA LEU A 9 2.17 -0.03 -10.84
C LEU A 9 2.61 0.78 -9.62
N ILE A 10 3.27 1.92 -9.83
CA ILE A 10 3.69 2.80 -8.75
C ILE A 10 2.48 3.30 -7.98
N TYR A 11 1.46 3.78 -8.68
CA TYR A 11 0.23 4.26 -8.04
C TYR A 11 -0.43 3.16 -7.20
N ASN A 12 -0.56 1.96 -7.76
CA ASN A 12 -1.20 0.85 -7.05
C ASN A 12 -0.42 0.46 -5.79
N ARG A 13 0.90 0.46 -5.85
CA ARG A 13 1.72 0.14 -4.67
C ARG A 13 1.61 1.23 -3.61
N LEU A 14 1.59 2.49 -4.02
CA LEU A 14 1.37 3.60 -3.09
C LEU A 14 -0.01 3.51 -2.44
N TYR A 15 -1.04 3.20 -3.21
CA TYR A 15 -2.38 2.99 -2.68
C TYR A 15 -2.42 1.83 -1.70
N SER A 16 -1.77 0.72 -2.03
CA SER A 16 -1.68 -0.44 -1.13
C SER A 16 -0.97 -0.09 0.17
N ALA A 17 0.12 0.69 0.11
CA ALA A 17 0.82 1.13 1.30
C ALA A 17 -0.07 1.98 2.20
N SER A 18 -0.86 2.89 1.61
CA SER A 18 -1.83 3.70 2.36
C SER A 18 -2.91 2.82 2.99
N MET A 19 -3.35 1.78 2.30
CA MET A 19 -4.33 0.82 2.83
C MET A 19 -3.74 0.06 4.03
N TYR A 20 -2.50 -0.41 3.94
CA TYR A 20 -1.85 -1.09 5.07
C TYR A 20 -1.67 -0.16 6.26
N GLU A 21 -1.35 1.12 6.02
CA GLU A 21 -1.27 2.12 7.09
C GLU A 21 -2.61 2.25 7.81
N LEU A 22 -3.70 2.39 7.06
CA LEU A 22 -5.04 2.46 7.61
C LEU A 22 -5.37 1.19 8.40
N LEU A 23 -5.10 0.02 7.83
CA LEU A 23 -5.36 -1.26 8.48
C LEU A 23 -4.55 -1.42 9.77
N ALA A 24 -3.32 -0.91 9.81
CA ALA A 24 -2.52 -0.92 11.04
C ALA A 24 -3.17 -0.13 12.16
N THR A 25 -3.79 1.03 11.84
CA THR A 25 -4.48 1.83 12.86
C THR A 25 -5.72 1.15 13.41
N GLN A 26 -6.31 0.23 12.66
CA GLN A 26 -7.56 -0.46 13.00
C GLN A 26 -7.34 -1.88 13.50
N ALA A 27 -6.10 -2.36 13.48
CA ALA A 27 -5.81 -3.74 13.83
C ALA A 27 -6.15 -4.00 15.30
N PRO A 28 -6.91 -5.08 15.59
CA PRO A 28 -7.38 -5.36 16.95
C PRO A 28 -6.31 -5.95 17.86
N THR A 29 -5.17 -6.37 17.33
CA THR A 29 -4.08 -6.94 18.10
C THR A 29 -2.74 -6.35 17.68
N ASN A 30 -1.76 -6.37 18.58
CA ASN A 30 -0.40 -5.92 18.28
C ASN A 30 0.25 -6.75 17.18
N ILE A 31 -0.06 -8.05 17.12
CA ILE A 31 0.47 -8.94 16.09
C ILE A 31 -0.03 -8.48 14.70
N LEU A 32 -1.33 -8.24 14.56
CA LEU A 32 -1.89 -7.77 13.30
C LEU A 32 -1.39 -6.37 12.92
N GLN A 33 -1.28 -5.48 13.92
CA GLN A 33 -0.74 -4.14 13.70
C GLN A 33 0.69 -4.22 13.12
N THR A 34 1.54 -5.02 13.75
CA THR A 34 2.92 -5.22 13.30
C THR A 34 2.96 -5.80 11.89
N GLN A 35 2.08 -6.77 11.59
CA GLN A 35 2.01 -7.39 10.28
C GLN A 35 1.62 -6.37 9.21
N MET A 36 0.66 -5.50 9.49
CA MET A 36 0.25 -4.47 8.54
C MET A 36 1.37 -3.45 8.30
N LYS A 37 2.10 -3.09 9.34
CA LYS A 37 3.24 -2.19 9.20
C LYS A 37 4.37 -2.80 8.35
N LEU A 38 4.62 -4.09 8.51
CA LEU A 38 5.61 -4.81 7.70
C LEU A 38 5.20 -4.83 6.23
N TYR A 39 3.94 -5.10 5.94
CA TYR A 39 3.43 -5.07 4.57
C TYR A 39 3.53 -3.67 3.97
N GLN A 40 3.24 -2.64 4.75
CA GLN A 40 3.41 -1.25 4.31
C GLN A 40 4.87 -0.98 3.92
N GLU A 41 5.81 -1.37 4.78
CA GLU A 41 7.23 -1.18 4.54
C GLU A 41 7.71 -1.90 3.29
N GLU A 42 7.33 -3.17 3.12
CA GLU A 42 7.65 -3.96 1.94
C GLU A 42 7.10 -3.32 0.66
N THR A 43 5.86 -2.82 0.74
CA THR A 43 5.21 -2.18 -0.40
C THR A 43 5.92 -0.88 -0.78
N LEU A 44 6.33 -0.07 0.21
CA LEU A 44 7.09 1.16 -0.05
C LEU A 44 8.47 0.86 -0.62
N ASN A 45 9.11 -0.24 -0.21
CA ASN A 45 10.36 -0.68 -0.81
C ASN A 45 10.17 -1.03 -2.29
N ASN A 46 9.07 -1.69 -2.63
CA ASN A 46 8.72 -1.98 -4.02
C ASN A 46 8.52 -0.69 -4.83
N VAL A 47 7.90 0.33 -4.24
CA VAL A 47 7.74 1.64 -4.89
C VAL A 47 9.12 2.23 -5.20
N SER A 48 10.07 2.15 -4.28
CA SER A 48 11.41 2.67 -4.49
C SER A 48 12.10 2.00 -5.67
N TYR A 49 11.98 0.69 -5.82
CA TYR A 49 12.52 -0.03 -6.98
C TYR A 49 11.87 0.39 -8.29
N LEU A 50 10.54 0.49 -8.30
CA LEU A 50 9.80 0.88 -9.49
C LEU A 50 10.12 2.32 -9.89
N ASP A 51 10.24 3.23 -8.90
CA ASP A 51 10.55 4.63 -9.17
C ASP A 51 11.98 4.77 -9.70
N ARG A 52 12.93 3.99 -9.20
CA ARG A 52 14.30 3.98 -9.72
C ARG A 52 14.30 3.58 -11.18
N TYR A 53 13.56 2.54 -11.53
CA TYR A 53 13.42 2.12 -12.92
C TYR A 53 12.78 3.21 -13.78
N TYR A 54 11.74 3.86 -13.24
CA TYR A 54 11.06 4.97 -13.92
C TYR A 54 12.03 6.13 -14.17
N GLN A 55 12.86 6.48 -13.19
CA GLN A 55 13.85 7.53 -13.32
C GLN A 55 14.89 7.22 -14.40
N GLU A 56 15.31 5.97 -14.50
CA GLU A 56 16.25 5.55 -15.54
C GLU A 56 15.67 5.74 -16.95
N LEU A 57 14.38 5.55 -17.11
CA LEU A 57 13.72 5.72 -18.40
C LEU A 57 13.34 7.16 -18.71
N ASN A 58 13.04 7.98 -17.71
CA ASN A 58 12.39 9.27 -17.88
C ASN A 58 13.19 10.44 -17.31
N THR A 59 14.31 10.20 -16.66
CA THR A 59 15.15 11.21 -15.98
C THR A 59 14.40 12.04 -14.92
N SER A 60 13.26 11.57 -14.46
CA SER A 60 12.45 12.22 -13.42
C SER A 60 11.71 11.16 -12.60
N SER A 61 11.37 11.52 -11.37
CA SER A 61 10.56 10.66 -10.50
C SER A 61 9.09 10.82 -10.81
N TYR A 62 8.29 9.80 -10.46
CA TYR A 62 6.84 9.83 -10.55
C TYR A 62 6.26 9.84 -9.13
N HIS A 63 5.64 10.96 -8.75
CA HIS A 63 5.05 11.15 -7.42
C HIS A 63 3.57 11.50 -7.56
N PRO A 64 2.70 10.52 -7.80
CA PRO A 64 1.28 10.79 -7.96
C PRO A 64 0.64 11.14 -6.62
N ILE A 65 -0.44 11.92 -6.68
CA ILE A 65 -1.33 12.11 -5.54
C ILE A 65 -2.22 10.87 -5.48
N VAL A 66 -2.11 10.13 -4.36
CA VAL A 66 -2.85 8.89 -4.18
C VAL A 66 -4.13 9.17 -3.41
N LYS A 67 -5.25 8.62 -3.92
CA LYS A 67 -6.55 8.73 -3.27
C LYS A 67 -6.49 8.00 -1.92
N GLU A 68 -7.03 8.63 -0.86
CA GLU A 68 -7.09 8.00 0.44
C GLU A 68 -7.98 6.76 0.39
N PRO A 69 -7.54 5.64 1.02
CA PRO A 69 -8.36 4.44 1.08
C PRO A 69 -9.57 4.67 1.98
N VAL A 70 -10.69 4.06 1.59
CA VAL A 70 -11.94 4.13 2.35
C VAL A 70 -11.90 3.11 3.48
N ASN A 71 -12.30 3.55 4.69
CA ASN A 71 -12.45 2.63 5.81
C ASN A 71 -13.66 1.71 5.57
N GLN A 72 -13.39 0.42 5.37
CA GLN A 72 -14.42 -0.57 5.11
C GLN A 72 -14.73 -1.46 6.32
N GLY A 73 -14.10 -1.19 7.47
CA GLY A 73 -14.32 -1.99 8.67
C GLY A 73 -13.88 -3.44 8.52
N ILE A 74 -12.83 -3.70 7.76
CA ILE A 74 -12.39 -5.05 7.40
C ILE A 74 -12.14 -5.92 8.63
N PHE A 75 -11.43 -5.40 9.62
CA PHE A 75 -11.14 -6.16 10.83
C PHE A 75 -12.39 -6.43 11.67
N LYS A 76 -13.27 -5.45 11.74
CA LYS A 76 -14.54 -5.61 12.47
C LYS A 76 -15.38 -6.73 11.86
N LYS A 77 -15.47 -6.77 10.54
CA LYS A 77 -16.17 -7.82 9.81
C LYS A 77 -15.51 -9.18 10.03
N ASN A 78 -14.20 -9.26 9.93
CA ASN A 78 -13.45 -10.50 10.11
C ASN A 78 -13.57 -11.04 11.53
N ILE A 79 -13.54 -10.15 12.53
CA ILE A 79 -13.71 -10.55 13.93
C ILE A 79 -15.10 -11.15 14.15
N LEU A 80 -16.13 -10.56 13.57
CA LEU A 80 -17.50 -11.09 13.65
C LEU A 80 -17.60 -12.47 12.99
N ASP A 81 -16.95 -12.65 11.84
CA ASP A 81 -16.92 -13.93 11.13
C ASP A 81 -16.23 -15.02 11.96
N VAL A 82 -15.19 -14.68 12.67
CA VAL A 82 -14.45 -15.61 13.53
C VAL A 82 -15.28 -16.05 14.75
N ARG A 83 -16.17 -15.21 15.23
CA ARG A 83 -17.01 -15.51 16.39
C ARG A 83 -18.19 -16.44 16.08
N VAL A 84 -18.50 -16.58 14.84
CA VAL A 84 -19.57 -17.47 14.39
C VAL A 84 -19.05 -18.89 14.23
#